data_0f2334837ea63bf8ee601b65656d85f0
#
_entry.id   0f2334837ea63bf8ee601b65656d85f0
#
_cell.length_a   1.000
_cell.length_b   1.000
_cell.length_c   1.000
_cell.angle_alpha   90.00
_cell.angle_beta   90.00
_cell.angle_gamma   90.00
#
_symmetry.space_group_name_H-M   'P 1'
#
loop_
_entity.id
_entity.type
_entity.pdbx_description
1 polymer ?
#
loop_
_entity_poly.entity_id
_entity_poly.type
_entity_poly.pdbx_seq_one_letter_code
_entity_poly.pdbx_strand_id
1 'polypeptide(L)'
;MIKILQVRNVDSFVESRRQKTSTKDRKIVQAILDDVRKNGDTAVKKYEQKFNRRKTTQLRVSKKEIKEAKITKAQFEALRLSALRLSKAQRTLKKRLFESVSKLTGISFTPISSVGCYVPGGQARYPSSAIMSTITAAEAGVSRIVVVSPPGPDGKIDTMTVYVAEKMWCRNLQSWLFTSNRRFGIWNQINTKS
;
A
#
# COMPACT_ATOMS: atom_id res chain seq x y z
N MET A 1 -4.41 -13.93 29.43
CA MET A 1 -3.26 -14.64 30.02
C MET A 1 -2.35 -15.13 28.90
N ILE A 2 -1.12 -14.72 28.85
CA ILE A 2 -0.14 -15.18 27.85
C ILE A 2 0.34 -16.57 28.24
N LYS A 3 0.19 -17.56 27.36
CA LYS A 3 0.61 -18.94 27.62
C LYS A 3 2.09 -19.08 27.23
N ILE A 4 2.95 -19.32 28.20
CA ILE A 4 4.37 -19.59 27.94
C ILE A 4 4.50 -21.08 27.57
N LEU A 5 5.06 -21.37 26.40
CA LEU A 5 5.28 -22.73 25.90
C LEU A 5 6.76 -23.05 26.01
N GLN A 6 7.10 -24.16 26.63
CA GLN A 6 8.45 -24.74 26.55
C GLN A 6 8.56 -25.59 25.27
N VAL A 7 9.42 -25.17 24.37
CA VAL A 7 9.67 -25.87 23.11
C VAL A 7 10.93 -26.70 23.25
N ARG A 8 10.79 -28.02 23.26
CA ARG A 8 11.92 -28.96 23.32
C ARG A 8 12.61 -29.18 21.97
N ASN A 9 11.87 -29.11 20.90
CA ASN A 9 12.38 -29.23 19.52
C ASN A 9 11.83 -28.08 18.69
N VAL A 10 12.71 -27.14 18.32
CA VAL A 10 12.35 -25.93 17.59
C VAL A 10 11.88 -26.25 16.18
N ASP A 11 12.52 -27.17 15.47
CA ASP A 11 12.19 -27.49 14.09
C ASP A 11 10.81 -28.14 13.99
N SER A 12 10.51 -29.10 14.86
CA SER A 12 9.18 -29.72 14.89
C SER A 12 8.09 -28.73 15.30
N PHE A 13 8.41 -27.80 16.22
CA PHE A 13 7.48 -26.74 16.61
C PHE A 13 7.21 -25.77 15.45
N VAL A 14 8.25 -25.33 14.75
CA VAL A 14 8.12 -24.46 13.57
C VAL A 14 7.32 -25.14 12.47
N GLU A 15 7.62 -26.40 12.17
CA GLU A 15 6.91 -27.17 11.14
C GLU A 15 5.43 -27.37 11.48
N SER A 16 5.11 -27.64 12.77
CA SER A 16 3.72 -27.76 13.23
C SER A 16 2.94 -26.44 13.12
N ARG A 17 3.65 -25.30 13.14
CA ARG A 17 3.08 -23.94 13.03
C ARG A 17 3.12 -23.37 11.62
N ARG A 18 3.84 -24.01 10.69
CA ARG A 18 3.78 -23.64 9.28
C ARG A 18 2.34 -23.72 8.80
N GLN A 19 1.74 -22.57 8.50
CA GLN A 19 0.44 -22.52 7.86
C GLN A 19 0.58 -23.16 6.48
N LYS A 20 0.16 -24.42 6.35
CA LYS A 20 -0.03 -25.05 5.03
C LYS A 20 -1.15 -24.28 4.34
N THR A 21 -0.78 -23.38 3.43
CA THR A 21 -1.78 -22.68 2.60
C THR A 21 -2.66 -23.74 1.97
N SER A 22 -3.92 -23.77 2.36
CA SER A 22 -4.88 -24.75 1.88
C SER A 22 -4.94 -24.68 0.35
N THR A 23 -4.84 -25.81 -0.33
CA THR A 23 -5.05 -25.90 -1.79
C THR A 23 -6.42 -25.35 -2.19
N LYS A 24 -7.40 -25.48 -1.29
CA LYS A 24 -8.74 -24.90 -1.44
C LYS A 24 -8.70 -23.38 -1.47
N ASP A 25 -7.97 -22.76 -0.55
CA ASP A 25 -7.86 -21.31 -0.48
C ASP A 25 -7.14 -20.72 -1.70
N ARG A 26 -6.08 -21.40 -2.17
CA ARG A 26 -5.39 -21.03 -3.42
C ARG A 26 -6.33 -21.04 -4.62
N LYS A 27 -7.16 -22.08 -4.76
CA LYS A 27 -8.14 -22.18 -5.85
C LYS A 27 -9.17 -21.07 -5.79
N ILE A 28 -9.67 -20.73 -4.59
CA ILE A 28 -10.61 -19.61 -4.38
C ILE A 28 -9.98 -18.30 -4.78
N VAL A 29 -8.79 -18.01 -4.29
CA VAL A 29 -8.07 -16.77 -4.62
C VAL A 29 -7.78 -16.69 -6.13
N GLN A 30 -7.33 -17.77 -6.74
CA GLN A 30 -7.07 -17.79 -8.18
C GLN A 30 -8.34 -17.51 -8.99
N ALA A 31 -9.47 -18.12 -8.65
CA ALA A 31 -10.75 -17.86 -9.30
C ALA A 31 -11.19 -16.39 -9.19
N ILE A 32 -10.95 -15.75 -8.04
CA ILE A 32 -11.22 -14.32 -7.86
C ILE A 32 -10.31 -13.47 -8.75
N LEU A 33 -9.02 -13.78 -8.79
CA LEU A 33 -8.06 -13.05 -9.63
C LEU A 33 -8.42 -13.17 -11.11
N ASP A 34 -8.81 -14.35 -11.57
CA ASP A 34 -9.17 -14.59 -12.96
C ASP A 34 -10.50 -13.87 -13.32
N ASP A 35 -11.49 -13.89 -12.41
CA ASP A 35 -12.73 -13.14 -12.58
C ASP A 35 -12.45 -11.61 -12.66
N VAL A 36 -11.59 -11.09 -11.79
CA VAL A 36 -11.22 -9.66 -11.81
C VAL A 36 -10.44 -9.30 -13.08
N ARG A 37 -9.55 -10.16 -13.55
CA ARG A 37 -8.84 -9.94 -14.84
C ARG A 37 -9.81 -9.86 -16.01
N LYS A 38 -10.82 -10.72 -16.02
CA LYS A 38 -11.80 -10.80 -17.12
C LYS A 38 -12.82 -9.70 -17.08
N ASN A 39 -13.38 -9.42 -15.90
CA ASN A 39 -14.56 -8.58 -15.71
C ASN A 39 -14.29 -7.23 -15.01
N GLY A 40 -13.03 -6.95 -14.64
CA GLY A 40 -12.58 -5.68 -14.09
C GLY A 40 -13.40 -5.20 -12.88
N ASP A 41 -13.79 -3.95 -12.91
CA ASP A 41 -14.51 -3.27 -11.81
C ASP A 41 -15.85 -3.94 -11.45
N THR A 42 -16.50 -4.60 -12.39
CA THR A 42 -17.74 -5.34 -12.15
C THR A 42 -17.52 -6.51 -11.20
N ALA A 43 -16.44 -7.28 -11.44
CA ALA A 43 -16.07 -8.37 -10.54
C ALA A 43 -15.67 -7.85 -9.16
N VAL A 44 -14.91 -6.77 -9.11
CA VAL A 44 -14.50 -6.16 -7.83
C VAL A 44 -15.73 -5.76 -7.01
N LYS A 45 -16.71 -5.07 -7.61
CA LYS A 45 -17.98 -4.69 -6.95
C LYS A 45 -18.78 -5.90 -6.48
N LYS A 46 -18.82 -6.96 -7.28
CA LYS A 46 -19.47 -8.24 -6.93
C LYS A 46 -18.84 -8.86 -5.69
N TYR A 47 -17.50 -8.90 -5.62
CA TYR A 47 -16.80 -9.45 -4.46
C TYR A 47 -16.90 -8.55 -3.23
N GLU A 48 -16.91 -7.24 -3.41
CA GLU A 48 -17.17 -6.31 -2.31
C GLU A 48 -18.56 -6.54 -1.69
N GLN A 49 -19.57 -6.72 -2.52
CA GLN A 49 -20.91 -7.06 -2.04
C GLN A 49 -20.93 -8.42 -1.33
N LYS A 50 -20.22 -9.42 -1.88
CA LYS A 50 -20.19 -10.79 -1.35
C LYS A 50 -19.52 -10.86 0.03
N PHE A 51 -18.38 -10.20 0.20
CA PHE A 51 -17.54 -10.33 1.41
C PHE A 51 -17.87 -9.26 2.45
N ASN A 52 -18.11 -8.03 2.03
CA ASN A 52 -18.34 -6.90 2.90
C ASN A 52 -19.82 -6.50 2.98
N ARG A 53 -20.72 -7.20 2.26
CA ARG A 53 -22.18 -6.95 2.20
C ARG A 53 -22.53 -5.52 1.79
N ARG A 54 -21.70 -4.87 0.99
CA ARG A 54 -21.86 -3.48 0.57
C ARG A 54 -22.10 -3.37 -0.93
N LYS A 55 -23.05 -2.53 -1.32
CA LYS A 55 -23.22 -2.10 -2.71
C LYS A 55 -22.28 -0.92 -2.96
N THR A 56 -21.10 -1.19 -3.48
CA THR A 56 -20.12 -0.18 -3.84
C THR A 56 -20.38 0.30 -5.26
N THR A 57 -20.69 1.57 -5.42
CA THR A 57 -20.89 2.19 -6.75
C THR A 57 -19.59 2.74 -7.31
N GLN A 58 -18.72 3.23 -6.45
CA GLN A 58 -17.46 3.88 -6.80
C GLN A 58 -16.27 3.21 -6.12
N LEU A 59 -15.29 2.77 -6.91
CA LEU A 59 -14.05 2.13 -6.41
C LEU A 59 -12.94 3.13 -6.15
N ARG A 60 -13.00 4.31 -6.79
CA ARG A 60 -11.99 5.35 -6.64
C ARG A 60 -12.46 6.42 -5.66
N VAL A 61 -11.57 6.86 -4.78
CA VAL A 61 -11.82 8.01 -3.90
C VAL A 61 -12.09 9.25 -4.75
N SER A 62 -13.18 9.93 -4.47
CA SER A 62 -13.59 11.10 -5.23
C SER A 62 -12.69 12.31 -4.93
N LYS A 63 -12.62 13.25 -5.87
CA LYS A 63 -11.90 14.53 -5.66
C LYS A 63 -12.46 15.31 -4.46
N LYS A 64 -13.77 15.17 -4.19
CA LYS A 64 -14.43 15.78 -3.03
C LYS A 64 -13.89 15.21 -1.73
N GLU A 65 -13.85 13.87 -1.59
CA GLU A 65 -13.32 13.20 -0.40
C GLU A 65 -11.84 13.54 -0.17
N ILE A 66 -11.03 13.60 -1.22
CA ILE A 66 -9.63 14.03 -1.15
C ILE A 66 -9.52 15.47 -0.63
N LYS A 67 -10.36 16.38 -1.13
CA LYS A 67 -10.38 17.78 -0.71
C LYS A 67 -10.82 17.94 0.75
N GLU A 68 -11.79 17.17 1.17
CA GLU A 68 -12.36 17.16 2.52
C GLU A 68 -11.47 16.45 3.55
N ALA A 69 -10.53 15.62 3.12
CA ALA A 69 -9.61 14.93 4.02
C ALA A 69 -8.78 15.95 4.82
N LYS A 70 -9.07 16.06 6.11
CA LYS A 70 -8.39 16.98 7.06
C LYS A 70 -7.83 16.18 8.22
N ILE A 71 -6.70 16.60 8.72
CA ILE A 71 -6.04 16.07 9.91
C ILE A 71 -5.65 17.22 10.84
N THR A 72 -5.44 16.96 12.12
CA THR A 72 -4.98 17.97 13.06
C THR A 72 -3.52 18.36 12.79
N LYS A 73 -3.11 19.52 13.30
CA LYS A 73 -1.71 19.99 13.20
C LYS A 73 -0.74 18.97 13.83
N ALA A 74 -1.10 18.42 14.99
CA ALA A 74 -0.27 17.41 15.66
C ALA A 74 -0.12 16.12 14.81
N GLN A 75 -1.21 15.63 14.22
CA GLN A 75 -1.16 14.48 13.31
C GLN A 75 -0.30 14.78 12.08
N PHE A 76 -0.46 15.95 11.50
CA PHE A 76 0.35 16.38 10.36
C PHE A 76 1.85 16.38 10.69
N GLU A 77 2.26 16.97 11.79
CA GLU A 77 3.68 17.04 12.18
C GLU A 77 4.25 15.65 12.48
N ALA A 78 3.50 14.78 13.14
CA ALA A 78 3.93 13.41 13.40
C ALA A 78 4.13 12.62 12.10
N LEU A 79 3.18 12.69 11.18
CA LEU A 79 3.25 12.01 9.87
C LEU A 79 4.38 12.59 9.01
N ARG A 80 4.54 13.92 9.01
CA ARG A 80 5.62 14.62 8.30
C ARG A 80 7.00 14.18 8.79
N LEU A 81 7.20 14.12 10.10
CA LEU A 81 8.46 13.67 10.68
C LEU A 81 8.76 12.20 10.32
N SER A 82 7.76 11.32 10.39
CA SER A 82 7.88 9.92 9.98
C SER A 82 8.26 9.82 8.50
N ALA A 83 7.59 10.57 7.64
CA ALA A 83 7.86 10.60 6.21
C ALA A 83 9.29 11.06 5.90
N LEU A 84 9.75 12.15 6.53
CA LEU A 84 11.10 12.67 6.34
C LEU A 84 12.19 11.70 6.79
N ARG A 85 12.00 11.05 7.94
CA ARG A 85 12.96 10.04 8.47
C ARG A 85 13.06 8.85 7.52
N LEU A 86 11.92 8.34 7.08
CA LEU A 86 11.88 7.22 6.14
C LEU A 86 12.51 7.58 4.79
N SER A 87 12.14 8.73 4.22
CA SER A 87 12.74 9.20 2.96
C SER A 87 14.26 9.31 3.05
N LYS A 88 14.78 9.89 4.13
CA LYS A 88 16.24 9.96 4.38
C LYS A 88 16.87 8.57 4.43
N ALA A 89 16.25 7.64 5.16
CA ALA A 89 16.75 6.26 5.26
C ALA A 89 16.74 5.54 3.90
N GLN A 90 15.65 5.64 3.15
CA GLN A 90 15.52 5.02 1.83
C GLN A 90 16.50 5.59 0.79
N ARG A 91 16.71 6.90 0.79
CA ARG A 91 17.74 7.53 -0.08
C ARG A 91 19.13 7.06 0.25
N THR A 92 19.48 6.99 1.54
CA THR A 92 20.78 6.47 1.99
C THR A 92 20.97 5.03 1.56
N LEU A 93 19.93 4.19 1.73
CA LEU A 93 19.95 2.79 1.32
C LEU A 93 20.12 2.67 -0.21
N LYS A 94 19.34 3.40 -0.98
CA LYS A 94 19.43 3.45 -2.44
C LYS A 94 20.84 3.83 -2.90
N LYS A 95 21.40 4.90 -2.34
CA LYS A 95 22.74 5.34 -2.68
C LYS A 95 23.79 4.27 -2.39
N ARG A 96 23.75 3.66 -1.20
CA ARG A 96 24.75 2.65 -0.81
C ARG A 96 24.61 1.34 -1.57
N LEU A 97 23.39 0.84 -1.77
CA LEU A 97 23.16 -0.45 -2.41
C LEU A 97 23.21 -0.34 -3.94
N PHE A 98 22.50 0.61 -4.53
CA PHE A 98 22.34 0.64 -5.99
C PHE A 98 23.50 1.33 -6.68
N GLU A 99 23.87 2.53 -6.24
CA GLU A 99 24.96 3.27 -6.90
C GLU A 99 26.32 2.60 -6.70
N SER A 100 26.61 2.10 -5.49
CA SER A 100 27.88 1.43 -5.21
C SER A 100 27.97 0.07 -5.90
N VAL A 101 26.91 -0.73 -5.86
CA VAL A 101 26.89 -2.04 -6.54
C VAL A 101 26.96 -1.85 -8.06
N SER A 102 26.21 -0.91 -8.64
CA SER A 102 26.25 -0.63 -10.07
C SER A 102 27.65 -0.24 -10.56
N LYS A 103 28.35 0.61 -9.80
CA LYS A 103 29.73 1.02 -10.13
C LYS A 103 30.72 -0.14 -10.08
N LEU A 104 30.56 -1.06 -9.14
CA LEU A 104 31.47 -2.19 -8.97
C LEU A 104 31.21 -3.34 -9.95
N THR A 105 29.94 -3.58 -10.28
CA THR A 105 29.53 -4.80 -11.00
C THR A 105 29.00 -4.55 -12.41
N GLY A 106 28.75 -3.29 -12.78
CA GLY A 106 28.08 -2.93 -14.04
C GLY A 106 26.58 -3.25 -14.07
N ILE A 107 25.99 -3.75 -12.95
CA ILE A 107 24.56 -4.06 -12.85
C ILE A 107 23.77 -2.77 -12.80
N SER A 108 22.79 -2.63 -13.69
CA SER A 108 21.86 -1.50 -13.69
C SER A 108 20.57 -1.84 -12.94
N PHE A 109 20.00 -0.85 -12.26
CA PHE A 109 18.71 -0.96 -11.54
C PHE A 109 17.68 -0.06 -12.22
N THR A 110 16.64 -0.65 -12.77
CA THR A 110 15.53 0.07 -13.40
C THR A 110 14.29 -0.01 -12.51
N PRO A 111 13.69 1.13 -12.13
CA PRO A 111 12.44 1.12 -11.39
C PRO A 111 11.31 0.50 -12.20
N ILE A 112 10.41 -0.23 -11.54
CA ILE A 112 9.15 -0.68 -12.17
C ILE A 112 8.28 0.53 -12.51
N SER A 113 7.50 0.45 -13.58
CA SER A 113 6.68 1.56 -14.06
C SER A 113 5.51 1.90 -13.12
N SER A 114 4.94 0.90 -12.45
CA SER A 114 3.81 1.11 -11.55
C SER A 114 3.81 0.12 -10.39
N VAL A 115 3.20 0.53 -9.25
CA VAL A 115 3.04 -0.31 -8.07
C VAL A 115 1.70 -0.03 -7.38
N GLY A 116 1.07 -1.10 -6.87
CA GLY A 116 -0.07 -1.03 -5.95
C GLY A 116 0.39 -1.16 -4.51
N CYS A 117 0.09 -0.18 -3.69
CA CYS A 117 0.41 -0.15 -2.27
C CYS A 117 -0.86 -0.48 -1.47
N TYR A 118 -0.94 -1.69 -0.93
CA TYR A 118 -2.04 -2.07 -0.05
C TYR A 118 -1.81 -1.52 1.35
N VAL A 119 -2.78 -0.75 1.83
CA VAL A 119 -2.79 -0.20 3.19
C VAL A 119 -3.93 -0.88 3.95
N PRO A 120 -3.65 -1.61 5.04
CA PRO A 120 -4.70 -2.17 5.88
C PRO A 120 -5.67 -1.08 6.35
N GLY A 121 -6.93 -1.44 6.55
CA GLY A 121 -7.96 -0.47 6.94
C GLY A 121 -9.21 -1.19 7.45
N GLY A 122 -10.34 -0.48 7.46
CA GLY A 122 -11.63 -1.00 7.91
C GLY A 122 -11.87 -0.75 9.39
N GLN A 123 -11.27 -1.51 10.29
CA GLN A 123 -11.50 -1.35 11.74
C GLN A 123 -10.43 -0.50 12.44
N ALA A 124 -9.22 -0.47 11.91
CA ALA A 124 -8.11 0.28 12.49
C ALA A 124 -7.47 1.21 11.45
N ARG A 125 -6.73 2.22 11.93
CA ARG A 125 -6.07 3.23 11.12
C ARG A 125 -4.58 2.91 10.99
N TYR A 126 -4.08 2.85 9.76
CA TYR A 126 -2.67 2.52 9.48
C TYR A 126 -1.99 3.55 8.57
N PRO A 127 -1.97 4.84 8.94
CA PRO A 127 -1.32 5.87 8.12
C PRO A 127 0.19 5.64 7.97
N SER A 128 0.82 4.97 8.94
CA SER A 128 2.22 4.56 8.85
C SER A 128 2.47 3.57 7.71
N SER A 129 1.56 2.62 7.47
CA SER A 129 1.67 1.69 6.34
C SER A 129 1.56 2.42 4.99
N ALA A 130 0.72 3.44 4.90
CA ALA A 130 0.66 4.31 3.73
C ALA A 130 2.00 5.03 3.50
N ILE A 131 2.59 5.62 4.55
CA ILE A 131 3.91 6.27 4.48
C ILE A 131 4.98 5.26 4.05
N MET A 132 5.04 4.09 4.69
CA MET A 132 6.07 3.08 4.44
C MET A 132 6.04 2.58 3.00
N SER A 133 4.88 2.31 2.44
CA SER A 133 4.76 1.80 1.08
C SER A 133 4.96 2.89 0.02
N THR A 134 4.31 4.04 0.18
CA THR A 134 4.36 5.10 -0.84
C THR A 134 5.71 5.80 -0.92
N ILE A 135 6.35 6.10 0.21
CA ILE A 135 7.67 6.75 0.22
C ILE A 135 8.74 5.80 -0.33
N THR A 136 8.72 4.55 0.08
CA THR A 136 9.67 3.56 -0.45
C THR A 136 9.54 3.41 -1.95
N ALA A 137 8.32 3.29 -2.47
CA ALA A 137 8.07 3.21 -3.91
C ALA A 137 8.57 4.45 -4.66
N ALA A 138 8.35 5.61 -4.10
CA ALA A 138 8.76 6.86 -4.72
C ALA A 138 10.27 7.08 -4.69
N GLU A 139 10.94 6.78 -3.58
CA GLU A 139 12.40 6.87 -3.50
C GLU A 139 13.07 5.81 -4.40
N ALA A 140 12.41 4.66 -4.62
CA ALA A 140 12.83 3.69 -5.64
C ALA A 140 12.76 4.23 -7.07
N GLY A 141 11.95 5.24 -7.34
CA GLY A 141 11.80 5.85 -8.66
C GLY A 141 10.56 5.40 -9.43
N VAL A 142 9.60 4.72 -8.78
CA VAL A 142 8.36 4.25 -9.42
C VAL A 142 7.55 5.42 -9.95
N SER A 143 7.16 5.35 -11.24
CA SER A 143 6.45 6.46 -11.92
C SER A 143 4.98 6.55 -11.54
N ARG A 144 4.32 5.42 -11.30
CA ARG A 144 2.90 5.35 -10.93
C ARG A 144 2.73 4.58 -9.64
N ILE A 145 2.19 5.24 -8.61
CA ILE A 145 1.89 4.61 -7.31
C ILE A 145 0.39 4.68 -7.08
N VAL A 146 -0.22 3.53 -6.84
CA VAL A 146 -1.65 3.40 -6.54
C VAL A 146 -1.80 2.91 -5.11
N VAL A 147 -2.51 3.66 -4.28
CA VAL A 147 -2.81 3.25 -2.92
C VAL A 147 -4.18 2.59 -2.87
N VAL A 148 -4.24 1.42 -2.27
CA VAL A 148 -5.46 0.62 -2.11
C VAL A 148 -5.69 0.34 -0.63
N SER A 149 -6.90 0.61 -0.15
CA SER A 149 -7.29 0.34 1.24
C SER A 149 -8.75 -0.09 1.32
N PRO A 150 -9.10 -1.04 2.20
CA PRO A 150 -10.49 -1.36 2.44
C PRO A 150 -11.20 -0.18 3.12
N PRO A 151 -12.46 0.08 2.76
CA PRO A 151 -13.24 1.14 3.40
C PRO A 151 -13.64 0.77 4.84
N GLY A 152 -13.82 1.77 5.67
CA GLY A 152 -14.36 1.64 7.02
C GLY A 152 -15.85 1.30 7.04
N PRO A 153 -16.48 1.20 8.23
CA PRO A 153 -17.92 0.92 8.38
C PRO A 153 -18.83 1.93 7.68
N ASP A 154 -18.38 3.16 7.53
CA ASP A 154 -19.05 4.26 6.82
C ASP A 154 -18.92 4.21 5.29
N GLY A 155 -18.19 3.23 4.75
CA GLY A 155 -17.92 3.08 3.32
C GLY A 155 -16.80 3.96 2.80
N LYS A 156 -16.11 4.72 3.65
CA LYS A 156 -15.02 5.63 3.27
C LYS A 156 -13.67 5.08 3.70
N ILE A 157 -12.63 5.48 2.98
CA ILE A 157 -11.25 5.21 3.41
C ILE A 157 -10.90 6.16 4.57
N ASP A 158 -10.08 5.67 5.50
CA ASP A 158 -9.58 6.48 6.61
C ASP A 158 -8.95 7.79 6.13
N THR A 159 -9.38 8.88 6.73
CA THR A 159 -8.99 10.26 6.35
C THR A 159 -7.48 10.48 6.40
N MET A 160 -6.77 9.90 7.39
CA MET A 160 -5.31 10.01 7.47
C MET A 160 -4.62 9.26 6.33
N THR A 161 -5.14 8.10 5.94
CA THR A 161 -4.64 7.35 4.79
C THR A 161 -4.82 8.14 3.49
N VAL A 162 -6.01 8.73 3.27
CA VAL A 162 -6.28 9.61 2.13
C VAL A 162 -5.35 10.82 2.14
N TYR A 163 -5.17 11.44 3.31
CA TYR A 163 -4.30 12.61 3.46
C TYR A 163 -2.84 12.30 3.13
N VAL A 164 -2.32 11.17 3.63
CA VAL A 164 -0.95 10.72 3.35
C VAL A 164 -0.78 10.48 1.86
N ALA A 165 -1.68 9.71 1.25
CA ALA A 165 -1.56 9.31 -0.13
C ALA A 165 -1.63 10.49 -1.12
N GLU A 166 -2.44 11.50 -0.85
CA GLU A 166 -2.67 12.61 -1.80
C GLU A 166 -2.03 13.95 -1.39
N LYS A 167 -2.11 14.31 -0.12
CA LYS A 167 -1.72 15.65 0.31
C LYS A 167 -0.32 15.76 0.90
N MET A 168 0.11 14.78 1.65
CA MET A 168 1.47 14.81 2.20
C MET A 168 2.51 14.66 1.11
N TRP A 169 2.24 13.77 0.17
CA TRP A 169 3.11 13.55 -0.95
C TRP A 169 3.22 14.76 -1.88
N CYS A 170 2.08 15.38 -2.22
CA CYS A 170 2.05 16.52 -3.14
C CYS A 170 2.64 17.82 -2.57
N ARG A 171 2.55 18.07 -1.26
CA ARG A 171 2.92 19.36 -0.68
C ARG A 171 4.35 19.50 -0.16
N ASN A 172 4.93 18.46 0.41
CA ASN A 172 6.18 18.59 1.17
C ASN A 172 7.42 18.00 0.48
N LEU A 173 7.23 17.25 -0.59
CA LEU A 173 8.32 16.71 -1.40
C LEU A 173 8.41 17.38 -2.79
N GLN A 174 7.53 18.33 -3.09
CA GLN A 174 7.49 19.03 -4.37
C GLN A 174 8.77 19.82 -4.70
N SER A 175 9.52 20.28 -3.72
CA SER A 175 10.81 20.95 -3.99
C SER A 175 11.85 20.00 -4.63
N TRP A 176 11.59 18.70 -4.62
CA TRP A 176 12.48 17.66 -5.14
C TRP A 176 11.95 16.93 -6.38
N LEU A 177 10.67 17.12 -6.75
CA LEU A 177 9.99 16.30 -7.77
C LEU A 177 9.55 17.08 -9.01
N PHE A 178 10.15 18.21 -9.29
CA PHE A 178 9.81 19.07 -10.44
C PHE A 178 10.08 18.44 -11.81
N THR A 179 10.51 17.19 -11.92
CA THR A 179 10.92 16.60 -13.20
C THR A 179 10.21 15.32 -13.63
N SER A 180 9.16 14.86 -12.92
CA SER A 180 8.45 13.66 -13.42
C SER A 180 6.94 13.77 -13.33
N ASN A 181 6.26 13.57 -14.46
CA ASN A 181 4.80 13.38 -14.62
C ASN A 181 4.29 12.17 -13.83
N ARG A 182 4.35 12.21 -12.49
CA ARG A 182 3.88 11.10 -11.67
C ARG A 182 2.37 11.20 -11.45
N ARG A 183 1.66 10.19 -11.89
CA ARG A 183 0.21 10.07 -11.67
C ARG A 183 -0.04 9.24 -10.43
N PHE A 184 -0.72 9.83 -9.44
CA PHE A 184 -1.18 9.15 -8.23
C PHE A 184 -2.68 8.90 -8.32
N GLY A 185 -3.13 7.83 -7.70
CA GLY A 185 -4.53 7.53 -7.54
C GLY A 185 -4.77 6.72 -6.27
N ILE A 186 -5.83 7.05 -5.53
CA ILE A 186 -6.33 6.24 -4.43
C ILE A 186 -7.54 5.45 -4.95
N TRP A 187 -7.49 4.15 -4.76
CA TRP A 187 -8.54 3.24 -5.17
C TRP A 187 -9.06 2.46 -3.96
N ASN A 188 -10.36 2.29 -3.90
CA ASN A 188 -10.95 1.43 -2.89
C ASN A 188 -10.66 -0.05 -3.12
N GLN A 189 -10.22 -0.43 -4.35
CA GLN A 189 -9.83 -1.79 -4.70
C GLN A 189 -8.99 -1.86 -6.01
N ILE A 190 -8.45 -3.02 -6.29
CA ILE A 190 -7.45 -3.28 -7.34
C ILE A 190 -8.06 -3.10 -8.74
N ASN A 191 -7.51 -2.20 -9.55
CA ASN A 191 -7.77 -2.16 -10.98
C ASN A 191 -6.64 -2.89 -11.72
N THR A 192 -6.97 -3.93 -12.45
CA THR A 192 -6.03 -4.79 -13.18
C THR A 192 -5.84 -4.38 -14.65
N LYS A 193 -6.37 -3.23 -15.08
CA LYS A 193 -6.11 -2.71 -16.41
C LYS A 193 -5.02 -1.64 -16.35
N SER A 194 -3.83 -2.03 -16.80
CA SER A 194 -2.74 -1.13 -17.21
C SER A 194 -3.11 -0.39 -18.47
#